data_a5434295c201b1a7a97f14fea8ff2872
#
_entry.id   a5434295c201b1a7a97f14fea8ff2872
#
_cell.length_a   1.000
_cell.length_b   1.000
_cell.length_c   1.000
_cell.angle_alpha   90.00
_cell.angle_beta   90.00
_cell.angle_gamma   90.00
#
_symmetry.space_group_name_H-M   'P 1'
#
loop_
_entity.id
_entity.type
_entity.pdbx_description
1 polymer ?
#
loop_
_entity_poly.entity_id
_entity_poly.type
_entity_poly.pdbx_seq_one_letter_code
_entity_poly.pdbx_strand_id
1 'polypeptide(L)'
;VMTLMLLELYRYVNNFSDALDFIFNGGVQVILFAFESFSPMHAVLNINDALTKNYFEIQYATTFLNEFSIIIPRFLWEGKPINVYNNGYFYTAEILGLDTNLTMSPTFLGSCLIMFGQTFYWIGGILCGLIIFIFDKIISSSKTRYMKLLLLSSIGYLFFWVQDGFEVYC
;
A
#
# COMPACT_ATOMS: atom_id res chain seq x y z
N VAL A 1 -0.40 11.91 16.82
CA VAL A 1 0.80 11.08 16.54
C VAL A 1 0.85 9.92 17.55
N MET A 2 0.84 10.17 18.87
CA MET A 2 0.95 9.14 19.92
C MET A 2 -0.16 8.07 19.85
N THR A 3 -1.40 8.46 19.55
CA THR A 3 -2.52 7.53 19.38
C THR A 3 -2.36 6.63 18.16
N LEU A 4 -1.82 7.14 17.06
CA LEU A 4 -1.54 6.35 15.87
C LEU A 4 -0.38 5.36 16.12
N MET A 5 0.66 5.80 16.84
CA MET A 5 1.76 4.92 17.24
C MET A 5 1.30 3.79 18.16
N LEU A 6 0.37 4.08 19.10
CA LEU A 6 -0.23 3.06 19.97
C LEU A 6 -1.04 2.03 19.17
N LEU A 7 -1.82 2.49 18.19
CA LEU A 7 -2.58 1.60 17.31
C LEU A 7 -1.66 0.73 16.45
N GLU A 8 -0.58 1.29 15.94
CA GLU A 8 0.41 0.55 15.14
C GLU A 8 1.14 -0.47 16.00
N LEU A 9 1.63 -0.09 17.20
CA LEU A 9 2.25 -0.99 18.16
C LEU A 9 1.31 -2.12 18.61
N TYR A 10 0.02 -1.82 18.81
CA TYR A 10 -0.98 -2.82 19.19
C TYR A 10 -1.16 -3.92 18.13
N ARG A 11 -0.83 -3.66 16.88
CA ARG A 11 -0.81 -4.67 15.80
C ARG A 11 0.34 -5.68 15.96
N TYR A 12 1.46 -5.26 16.58
CA TYR A 12 2.66 -6.09 16.76
C TYR A 12 2.74 -6.73 18.14
N VAL A 13 2.08 -6.12 19.14
CA VAL A 13 2.16 -6.56 20.54
C VAL A 13 0.76 -6.99 21.00
N ASN A 14 0.63 -8.24 21.44
CA ASN A 14 -0.66 -8.81 21.81
C ASN A 14 -1.28 -8.21 23.09
N ASN A 15 -0.53 -7.41 23.86
CA ASN A 15 -0.96 -6.81 25.11
C ASN A 15 -0.78 -5.29 25.10
N PHE A 16 -1.82 -4.59 25.52
CA PHE A 16 -1.81 -3.12 25.62
C PHE A 16 -0.78 -2.59 26.62
N SER A 17 -0.53 -3.33 27.73
CA SER A 17 0.48 -2.98 28.72
C SER A 17 1.90 -2.96 28.13
N ASP A 18 2.23 -3.95 27.31
CA ASP A 18 3.56 -4.08 26.70
C ASP A 18 3.79 -2.97 25.67
N ALA A 19 2.71 -2.56 24.94
CA ALA A 19 2.78 -1.43 24.04
C ALA A 19 3.02 -0.09 24.77
N LEU A 20 2.40 0.11 25.91
CA LEU A 20 2.64 1.28 26.75
C LEU A 20 4.06 1.29 27.33
N ASP A 21 4.52 0.15 27.85
CA ASP A 21 5.88 0.01 28.36
C ASP A 21 6.93 0.28 27.28
N PHE A 22 6.70 -0.20 26.06
CA PHE A 22 7.58 0.11 24.93
C PHE A 22 7.63 1.61 24.63
N ILE A 23 6.47 2.31 24.64
CA ILE A 23 6.43 3.76 24.37
C ILE A 23 7.10 4.56 25.47
N PHE A 24 6.87 4.22 26.75
CA PHE A 24 7.41 5.00 27.85
C PHE A 24 8.88 4.71 28.14
N ASN A 25 9.31 3.48 27.94
CA ASN A 25 10.66 3.03 28.29
C ASN A 25 11.58 2.80 27.07
N GLY A 26 11.04 2.76 25.87
CA GLY A 26 11.76 2.43 24.64
C GLY A 26 12.69 3.54 24.10
N GLY A 27 12.56 4.79 24.59
CA GLY A 27 13.45 5.90 24.24
C GLY A 27 13.66 6.05 22.72
N VAL A 28 14.92 5.97 22.25
CA VAL A 28 15.29 6.10 20.84
C VAL A 28 14.64 5.03 19.96
N GLN A 29 14.39 3.82 20.49
CA GLN A 29 13.76 2.74 19.72
C GLN A 29 12.32 3.08 19.32
N VAL A 30 11.59 3.82 20.16
CA VAL A 30 10.23 4.30 19.83
C VAL A 30 10.27 5.28 18.65
N ILE A 31 11.27 6.16 18.64
CA ILE A 31 11.46 7.13 17.57
C ILE A 31 11.81 6.40 16.26
N LEU A 32 12.72 5.44 16.31
CA LEU A 32 13.08 4.61 15.14
C LEU A 32 11.88 3.84 14.62
N PHE A 33 11.13 3.18 15.51
CA PHE A 33 9.91 2.47 15.14
C PHE A 33 8.88 3.38 14.46
N ALA A 34 8.70 4.61 15.00
CA ALA A 34 7.80 5.58 14.37
C ALA A 34 8.27 5.99 12.96
N PHE A 35 9.56 6.22 12.78
CA PHE A 35 10.11 6.55 11.47
C PHE A 35 9.99 5.38 10.49
N GLU A 36 10.23 4.15 10.92
CA GLU A 36 10.10 2.96 10.09
C GLU A 36 8.65 2.69 9.69
N SER A 37 7.72 2.74 10.67
CA SER A 37 6.30 2.46 10.44
C SER A 37 5.62 3.49 9.53
N PHE A 38 6.05 4.75 9.60
CA PHE A 38 5.48 5.83 8.77
C PHE A 38 6.32 6.16 7.53
N SER A 39 7.43 5.48 7.31
CA SER A 39 8.28 5.73 6.16
C SER A 39 7.91 4.82 4.98
N PRO A 40 7.29 5.35 3.93
CA PRO A 40 7.01 4.60 2.71
C PRO A 40 8.31 4.11 2.04
N MET A 41 9.44 4.70 2.36
CA MET A 41 10.73 4.36 1.79
C MET A 41 11.26 3.01 2.29
N HIS A 42 10.89 2.59 3.51
CA HIS A 42 11.33 1.31 4.06
C HIS A 42 10.82 0.12 3.23
N ALA A 43 9.55 0.16 2.83
CA ALA A 43 8.99 -0.87 1.94
C ALA A 43 9.71 -0.91 0.58
N VAL A 44 9.99 0.26 0.00
CA VAL A 44 10.72 0.38 -1.27
C VAL A 44 12.13 -0.20 -1.17
N LEU A 45 12.84 0.07 -0.06
CA LEU A 45 14.19 -0.46 0.16
C LEU A 45 14.18 -1.98 0.31
N ASN A 46 13.25 -2.55 1.07
CA ASN A 46 13.10 -4.00 1.23
C ASN A 46 12.81 -4.69 -0.11
N ILE A 47 11.90 -4.13 -0.90
CA ILE A 47 11.56 -4.66 -2.22
C ILE A 47 12.77 -4.57 -3.16
N ASN A 48 13.47 -3.45 -3.16
CA ASN A 48 14.64 -3.25 -4.00
C ASN A 48 15.79 -4.21 -3.62
N ASP A 49 16.00 -4.44 -2.32
CA ASP A 49 16.99 -5.40 -1.82
C ASP A 49 16.62 -6.84 -2.24
N ALA A 50 15.35 -7.21 -2.11
CA ALA A 50 14.84 -8.51 -2.53
C ALA A 50 14.99 -8.72 -4.05
N LEU A 51 14.73 -7.69 -4.87
CA LEU A 51 14.96 -7.72 -6.32
C LEU A 51 16.43 -7.89 -6.67
N THR A 52 17.34 -7.16 -6.01
CA THR A 52 18.79 -7.27 -6.28
C THR A 52 19.35 -8.64 -5.94
N LYS A 53 18.76 -9.29 -4.93
CA LYS A 53 19.11 -10.66 -4.51
C LYS A 53 18.40 -11.75 -5.31
N ASN A 54 17.54 -11.39 -6.27
CA ASN A 54 16.71 -12.31 -7.05
C ASN A 54 15.85 -13.26 -6.18
N TYR A 55 15.28 -12.74 -5.08
CA TYR A 55 14.42 -13.54 -4.21
C TYR A 55 13.06 -13.86 -4.83
N PHE A 56 12.60 -13.06 -5.78
CA PHE A 56 11.35 -13.29 -6.47
C PHE A 56 11.40 -12.87 -7.94
N GLU A 57 10.49 -13.43 -8.72
CA GLU A 57 10.31 -13.06 -10.12
C GLU A 57 9.34 -11.87 -10.25
N ILE A 58 9.59 -11.03 -11.26
CA ILE A 58 8.75 -9.87 -11.55
C ILE A 58 7.32 -10.33 -11.83
N GLN A 59 6.36 -9.79 -11.10
CA GLN A 59 4.96 -10.22 -11.17
C GLN A 59 4.18 -9.61 -12.35
N TYR A 60 4.77 -8.65 -13.07
CA TYR A 60 4.13 -7.91 -14.15
C TYR A 60 2.77 -7.34 -13.71
N ALA A 61 1.75 -7.46 -14.56
CA ALA A 61 0.42 -6.98 -14.25
C ALA A 61 -0.44 -7.99 -13.45
N THR A 62 0.09 -9.16 -13.08
CA THR A 62 -0.70 -10.24 -12.46
C THR A 62 -1.29 -9.82 -11.11
N THR A 63 -0.44 -9.26 -10.24
CA THR A 63 -0.87 -8.78 -8.92
C THR A 63 -1.87 -7.64 -9.03
N PHE A 64 -1.65 -6.71 -9.97
CA PHE A 64 -2.56 -5.61 -10.25
C PHE A 64 -3.92 -6.07 -10.78
N LEU A 65 -3.94 -7.03 -11.71
CA LEU A 65 -5.20 -7.59 -12.23
C LEU A 65 -5.97 -8.34 -11.15
N ASN A 66 -5.27 -9.01 -10.25
CA ASN A 66 -5.90 -9.69 -9.11
C ASN A 66 -6.61 -8.70 -8.17
N GLU A 67 -6.16 -7.46 -8.06
CA GLU A 67 -6.85 -6.43 -7.26
C GLU A 67 -8.25 -6.14 -7.79
N PHE A 68 -8.47 -6.16 -9.11
CA PHE A 68 -9.82 -6.00 -9.66
C PHE A 68 -10.76 -7.14 -9.27
N SER A 69 -10.22 -8.30 -8.92
CA SER A 69 -11.03 -9.40 -8.44
C SER A 69 -11.74 -9.05 -7.11
N ILE A 70 -11.20 -8.11 -6.32
CA ILE A 70 -11.78 -7.66 -5.06
C ILE A 70 -13.16 -7.04 -5.29
N ILE A 71 -13.34 -6.32 -6.39
CA ILE A 71 -14.58 -5.64 -6.76
C ILE A 71 -15.71 -6.65 -7.02
N ILE A 72 -15.37 -7.90 -7.41
CA ILE A 72 -16.35 -8.94 -7.70
C ILE A 72 -16.91 -9.49 -6.38
N PRO A 73 -18.21 -9.34 -6.08
CA PRO A 73 -18.79 -9.88 -4.86
C PRO A 73 -18.72 -11.43 -4.82
N ARG A 74 -18.57 -11.99 -3.63
CA ARG A 74 -18.44 -13.43 -3.44
C ARG A 74 -19.67 -14.23 -3.93
N PHE A 75 -20.85 -13.64 -3.92
CA PHE A 75 -22.06 -14.29 -4.43
C PHE A 75 -22.04 -14.51 -5.96
N LEU A 76 -21.21 -13.73 -6.69
CA LEU A 76 -20.98 -13.91 -8.13
C LEU A 76 -19.79 -14.85 -8.42
N TRP A 77 -18.93 -15.05 -7.43
CA TRP A 77 -17.74 -15.91 -7.57
C TRP A 77 -17.54 -16.74 -6.30
N GLU A 78 -18.23 -17.89 -6.21
CA GLU A 78 -18.21 -18.79 -5.06
C GLU A 78 -16.80 -19.33 -4.74
N GLY A 79 -15.98 -19.56 -5.77
CA GLY A 79 -14.60 -20.02 -5.63
C GLY A 79 -13.57 -18.91 -5.38
N LYS A 80 -13.99 -17.67 -5.04
CA LYS A 80 -13.07 -16.56 -4.81
C LYS A 80 -12.14 -16.85 -3.62
N PRO A 81 -10.81 -16.76 -3.80
CA PRO A 81 -9.87 -16.99 -2.71
C PRO A 81 -10.12 -16.03 -1.54
N ILE A 82 -9.82 -16.49 -0.32
CA ILE A 82 -9.97 -15.69 0.90
C ILE A 82 -9.00 -14.52 0.85
N ASN A 83 -7.74 -14.80 0.51
CA ASN A 83 -6.70 -13.81 0.33
C ASN A 83 -6.47 -13.60 -1.17
N VAL A 84 -6.66 -12.37 -1.63
CA VAL A 84 -6.34 -12.01 -3.01
C VAL A 84 -4.83 -11.82 -3.11
N TYR A 85 -4.21 -12.47 -4.08
CA TYR A 85 -2.78 -12.37 -4.34
C TYR A 85 -2.49 -11.03 -5.03
N ASN A 86 -2.54 -9.97 -4.24
CA ASN A 86 -2.23 -8.60 -4.63
C ASN A 86 -0.81 -8.20 -4.21
N ASN A 87 -0.40 -6.97 -4.51
CA ASN A 87 0.94 -6.48 -4.18
C ASN A 87 1.22 -6.46 -2.67
N GLY A 88 0.23 -6.14 -1.82
CA GLY A 88 0.41 -6.13 -0.37
C GLY A 88 0.56 -7.52 0.22
N TYR A 89 -0.27 -8.45 -0.21
CA TYR A 89 -0.11 -9.84 0.19
C TYR A 89 1.24 -10.39 -0.27
N PHE A 90 1.63 -10.13 -1.52
CA PHE A 90 2.92 -10.52 -2.06
C PHE A 90 4.08 -9.94 -1.23
N TYR A 91 4.02 -8.64 -0.94
CA TYR A 91 5.04 -7.98 -0.12
C TYR A 91 5.13 -8.60 1.28
N THR A 92 4.00 -8.84 1.93
CA THR A 92 3.95 -9.37 3.30
C THR A 92 4.40 -10.83 3.37
N ALA A 93 3.87 -11.68 2.48
CA ALA A 93 4.12 -13.11 2.53
C ALA A 93 5.48 -13.50 1.91
N GLU A 94 5.78 -12.97 0.71
CA GLU A 94 6.95 -13.44 -0.06
C GLU A 94 8.21 -12.63 0.25
N ILE A 95 8.09 -11.32 0.49
CA ILE A 95 9.27 -10.47 0.72
C ILE A 95 9.60 -10.37 2.20
N LEU A 96 8.60 -10.14 3.06
CA LEU A 96 8.82 -10.06 4.50
C LEU A 96 8.78 -11.43 5.19
N GLY A 97 8.26 -12.46 4.53
CA GLY A 97 8.15 -13.82 5.10
C GLY A 97 7.19 -13.91 6.29
N LEU A 98 6.19 -13.03 6.35
CA LEU A 98 5.22 -12.97 7.44
C LEU A 98 3.98 -13.78 7.06
N ASP A 99 3.74 -14.87 7.77
CA ASP A 99 2.50 -15.65 7.65
C ASP A 99 1.43 -15.06 8.58
N THR A 100 0.90 -13.92 8.19
CA THR A 100 -0.14 -13.20 8.92
C THR A 100 -1.35 -12.95 8.03
N ASN A 101 -2.52 -12.80 8.66
CA ASN A 101 -3.73 -12.35 7.96
C ASN A 101 -3.72 -10.84 7.66
N LEU A 102 -2.68 -10.13 8.09
CA LEU A 102 -2.49 -8.71 7.86
C LEU A 102 -1.65 -8.52 6.61
N THR A 103 -2.09 -7.67 5.71
CA THR A 103 -1.33 -7.24 4.54
C THR A 103 -0.67 -5.90 4.82
N MET A 104 0.64 -5.83 4.58
CA MET A 104 1.39 -4.57 4.66
C MET A 104 1.45 -3.91 3.29
N SER A 105 1.31 -2.60 3.28
CA SER A 105 1.36 -1.86 2.03
C SER A 105 2.79 -1.74 1.49
N PRO A 106 3.04 -2.10 0.22
CA PRO A 106 4.32 -1.92 -0.43
C PRO A 106 4.57 -0.49 -0.90
N THR A 107 3.61 0.41 -0.75
CA THR A 107 3.55 1.74 -1.37
C THR A 107 3.37 1.69 -2.89
N PHE A 108 2.98 2.82 -3.49
CA PHE A 108 2.84 2.92 -4.95
C PHE A 108 4.14 2.59 -5.70
N LEU A 109 5.26 3.14 -5.24
CA LEU A 109 6.57 2.89 -5.86
C LEU A 109 7.02 1.44 -5.67
N GLY A 110 6.79 0.87 -4.49
CA GLY A 110 7.06 -0.55 -4.22
C GLY A 110 6.21 -1.47 -5.08
N SER A 111 4.93 -1.19 -5.26
CA SER A 111 4.06 -1.93 -6.18
C SER A 111 4.58 -1.87 -7.62
N CYS A 112 5.07 -0.70 -8.07
CA CYS A 112 5.68 -0.58 -9.39
C CYS A 112 6.96 -1.40 -9.52
N LEU A 113 7.78 -1.48 -8.47
CA LEU A 113 8.98 -2.33 -8.45
C LEU A 113 8.63 -3.82 -8.51
N ILE A 114 7.60 -4.26 -7.79
CA ILE A 114 7.12 -5.66 -7.84
C ILE A 114 6.61 -6.01 -9.24
N MET A 115 5.84 -5.11 -9.86
CA MET A 115 5.23 -5.36 -11.17
C MET A 115 6.21 -5.24 -12.33
N PHE A 116 7.08 -4.25 -12.33
CA PHE A 116 7.91 -3.90 -13.50
C PHE A 116 9.41 -4.07 -13.26
N GLY A 117 9.82 -4.35 -12.02
CA GLY A 117 11.23 -4.45 -11.66
C GLY A 117 11.96 -3.11 -11.71
N GLN A 118 13.25 -3.15 -11.43
CA GLN A 118 14.12 -1.96 -11.40
C GLN A 118 14.28 -1.24 -12.74
N THR A 119 14.08 -1.95 -13.85
CA THR A 119 14.30 -1.38 -15.20
C THR A 119 13.10 -0.58 -15.68
N PHE A 120 11.87 -1.02 -15.35
CA PHE A 120 10.64 -0.49 -15.92
C PHE A 120 9.67 0.13 -14.91
N TYR A 121 10.07 0.31 -13.62
CA TYR A 121 9.20 0.89 -12.58
C TYR A 121 8.65 2.28 -12.96
N TRP A 122 9.35 3.04 -13.79
CA TRP A 122 8.92 4.36 -14.27
C TRP A 122 7.63 4.33 -15.11
N ILE A 123 7.26 3.16 -15.68
CA ILE A 123 5.96 2.96 -16.37
C ILE A 123 4.81 3.26 -15.40
N GLY A 124 4.92 2.84 -14.15
CA GLY A 124 3.93 3.17 -13.12
C GLY A 124 3.76 4.68 -12.92
N GLY A 125 4.87 5.43 -12.95
CA GLY A 125 4.84 6.90 -12.89
C GLY A 125 4.08 7.53 -14.06
N ILE A 126 4.28 7.01 -15.29
CA ILE A 126 3.54 7.47 -16.48
C ILE A 126 2.04 7.16 -16.33
N LEU A 127 1.69 5.94 -15.89
CA LEU A 127 0.29 5.56 -15.68
C LEU A 127 -0.38 6.45 -14.62
N CYS A 128 0.31 6.71 -13.51
CA CYS A 128 -0.16 7.62 -12.48
C CYS A 128 -0.38 9.03 -13.03
N GLY A 129 0.60 9.56 -13.77
CA GLY A 129 0.49 10.87 -14.42
C GLY A 129 -0.69 10.96 -15.39
N LEU A 130 -0.95 9.90 -16.15
CA LEU A 130 -2.10 9.82 -17.06
C LEU A 130 -3.43 9.84 -16.28
N ILE A 131 -3.52 9.10 -15.19
CA ILE A 131 -4.71 9.09 -14.33
C ILE A 131 -4.96 10.48 -13.74
N ILE A 132 -3.93 11.12 -13.19
CA ILE A 132 -4.02 12.48 -12.65
C ILE A 132 -4.46 13.46 -13.74
N PHE A 133 -3.89 13.37 -14.94
CA PHE A 133 -4.28 14.21 -16.08
C PHE A 133 -5.75 14.04 -16.46
N ILE A 134 -6.24 12.80 -16.51
CA ILE A 134 -7.65 12.51 -16.79
C ILE A 134 -8.54 13.13 -15.70
N PHE A 135 -8.21 12.97 -14.44
CA PHE A 135 -8.93 13.56 -13.32
C PHE A 135 -8.95 15.08 -13.40
N ASP A 136 -7.81 15.72 -13.65
CA ASP A 136 -7.72 17.17 -13.80
C ASP A 136 -8.60 17.67 -14.96
N LYS A 137 -8.58 16.97 -16.08
CA LYS A 137 -9.43 17.31 -17.24
C LYS A 137 -10.93 17.16 -16.92
N ILE A 138 -11.33 16.14 -16.18
CA ILE A 138 -12.72 15.94 -15.75
C ILE A 138 -13.14 17.06 -14.79
N ILE A 139 -12.28 17.42 -13.81
CA ILE A 139 -12.54 18.50 -12.86
C ILE A 139 -12.68 19.85 -13.56
N SER A 140 -11.75 20.17 -14.47
CA SER A 140 -11.77 21.46 -15.18
C SER A 140 -12.94 21.56 -16.16
N SER A 141 -13.35 20.46 -16.78
CA SER A 141 -14.50 20.41 -17.69
C SER A 141 -15.87 20.44 -16.97
N SER A 142 -15.90 20.18 -15.69
CA SER A 142 -17.14 20.09 -14.92
C SER A 142 -17.78 21.46 -14.76
N LYS A 143 -19.07 21.62 -15.18
CA LYS A 143 -19.83 22.86 -15.09
C LYS A 143 -20.50 23.05 -13.73
N THR A 144 -20.73 21.98 -13.00
CA THR A 144 -21.50 22.00 -11.75
C THR A 144 -20.58 22.12 -10.54
N ARG A 145 -20.86 23.07 -9.63
CA ARG A 145 -20.09 23.26 -8.39
C ARG A 145 -20.01 21.98 -7.53
N TYR A 146 -21.11 21.24 -7.42
CA TYR A 146 -21.17 19.99 -6.65
C TYR A 146 -20.21 18.93 -7.19
N MET A 147 -20.14 18.78 -8.53
CA MET A 147 -19.23 17.84 -9.15
C MET A 147 -17.77 18.22 -8.91
N LYS A 148 -17.45 19.52 -8.97
CA LYS A 148 -16.11 20.01 -8.64
C LYS A 148 -15.72 19.72 -7.20
N LEU A 149 -16.63 19.94 -6.25
CA LEU A 149 -16.39 19.64 -4.84
C LEU A 149 -16.19 18.15 -4.59
N LEU A 150 -17.01 17.31 -5.21
CA LEU A 150 -16.93 15.85 -5.12
C LEU A 150 -15.59 15.33 -5.67
N LEU A 151 -15.17 15.85 -6.81
CA LEU A 151 -13.88 15.49 -7.42
C LEU A 151 -12.70 16.05 -6.63
N LEU A 152 -12.79 17.27 -6.08
CA LEU A 152 -11.77 17.83 -5.21
C LEU A 152 -11.61 17.03 -3.90
N SER A 153 -12.71 16.52 -3.34
CA SER A 153 -12.64 15.64 -2.17
C SER A 153 -11.92 14.33 -2.46
N SER A 154 -11.96 13.85 -3.70
CA SER A 154 -11.27 12.63 -4.11
C SER A 154 -9.75 12.78 -4.23
N ILE A 155 -9.21 14.01 -4.25
CA ILE A 155 -7.75 14.25 -4.27
C ILE A 155 -7.10 13.67 -3.00
N GLY A 156 -7.79 13.70 -1.85
CA GLY A 156 -7.31 13.05 -0.63
C GLY A 156 -7.01 11.55 -0.82
N TYR A 157 -7.80 10.86 -1.63
CA TYR A 157 -7.57 9.45 -1.95
C TYR A 157 -6.30 9.23 -2.78
N LEU A 158 -5.91 10.17 -3.63
CA LEU A 158 -4.65 10.08 -4.37
C LEU A 158 -3.44 10.08 -3.45
N PHE A 159 -3.51 10.83 -2.34
CA PHE A 159 -2.45 10.82 -1.32
C PHE A 159 -2.32 9.45 -0.66
N PHE A 160 -3.44 8.85 -0.25
CA PHE A 160 -3.45 7.49 0.29
C PHE A 160 -2.96 6.48 -0.75
N TRP A 161 -3.33 6.66 -2.00
CA TRP A 161 -2.89 5.79 -3.09
C TRP A 161 -1.37 5.76 -3.28
N VAL A 162 -0.72 6.93 -3.12
CA VAL A 162 0.74 7.03 -3.16
C VAL A 162 1.38 6.32 -1.96
N GLN A 163 0.76 6.40 -0.79
CA GLN A 163 1.26 5.79 0.43
C GLN A 163 1.01 4.28 0.47
N ASP A 164 -0.15 3.83 0.05
CA ASP A 164 -0.60 2.44 0.22
C ASP A 164 -0.49 1.60 -1.06
N GLY A 165 -0.18 2.23 -2.18
CA GLY A 165 -0.04 1.55 -3.47
C GLY A 165 -1.34 1.43 -4.24
N PHE A 166 -1.41 0.44 -5.15
CA PHE A 166 -2.60 0.15 -5.94
C PHE A 166 -3.68 -0.61 -5.16
N GLU A 167 -3.47 -0.85 -3.88
CA GLU A 167 -4.36 -1.66 -3.08
C GLU A 167 -5.68 -0.94 -2.83
N VAL A 168 -6.75 -1.63 -3.16
CA VAL A 168 -8.09 -1.23 -2.74
C VAL A 168 -8.32 -1.85 -1.37
N TYR A 169 -8.49 -1.02 -0.35
CA TYR A 169 -8.79 -1.48 0.99
C TYR A 169 -10.02 -2.38 1.00
N CYS A 170 -9.85 -3.54 1.60
CA CYS A 170 -10.94 -4.42 1.97
C CYS A 170 -11.31 -4.18 3.42
#